data_36fffc056dcea2a4c3f4c595dafc5620
#
_entry.id   36fffc056dcea2a4c3f4c595dafc5620
#
_cell.length_a   1.000
_cell.length_b   1.000
_cell.length_c   1.000
_cell.angle_alpha   90.00
_cell.angle_beta   90.00
_cell.angle_gamma   90.00
#
_symmetry.space_group_name_H-M   'P 1'
#
loop_
_entity.id
_entity.type
_entity.pdbx_description
1 polymer ?
#
loop_
_entity_poly.entity_id
_entity_poly.type
_entity_poly.pdbx_seq_one_letter_code
_entity_poly.pdbx_strand_id
1 'polypeptide(L)'
;MAETAPATVLDIDDIPFADLLLLLLPPEEAPAASGDHDDDEAEDGRRRRLLATVWAALGPGGAGLLAVSGVPRAAALRRRLLPLARRLALMDHPSRAHLLKKHGLGSDVPLNKPDRSVSSFARLLRHDSGKLRSPEEVPDAVDGFGQQKGDDDDIENLGELFEELGLCMMELGVLVARACDIVIGGNQLEQSITDFGSAKARLIHYHSELDNRIIKERSSIKRRSLANNAAAAAARPLSDHMDAVQMPGSEDGSFIGSKDGAAVVKPAEENDSKGAAVQGHGSAVSLVNLWQEWHYDYGVLTVLTAPLFLRSALRRECPVREECSLPDGHSHLQLFNKRRIFSVRCSQESFIVQVGEAAGILSGGKLRSTLHAVSRPLGLPNISRETFVVFLQPSWDKTLPFSGYSSADEDESSDHMESAFTGDGPAGSCSEHTLMQEILKKIPPLRSRLKEGMTFAEFSRQTTKRYYGGGGIQQNS
;
A
#
# COMPACT_ATOMS: atom_id res chain seq x y z
N MET A 1 5.73 29.64 13.15
CA MET A 1 5.12 28.38 12.79
C MET A 1 4.25 28.65 11.59
N ALA A 2 4.57 28.11 10.42
CA ALA A 2 3.77 28.33 9.22
C ALA A 2 2.42 27.65 9.41
N GLU A 3 1.37 28.40 9.31
CA GLU A 3 -0.01 27.94 9.32
C GLU A 3 -0.22 27.14 8.04
N THR A 4 -0.28 25.82 8.17
CA THR A 4 -0.48 24.93 7.03
C THR A 4 -1.94 25.01 6.61
N ALA A 5 -2.17 25.33 5.33
CA ALA A 5 -3.51 25.37 4.76
C ALA A 5 -4.21 24.01 4.91
N PRO A 6 -5.54 23.99 5.16
CA PRO A 6 -6.28 22.75 5.27
C PRO A 6 -6.20 21.99 3.93
N ALA A 7 -5.96 20.68 3.99
CA ALA A 7 -5.94 19.83 2.80
C ALA A 7 -7.30 19.88 2.11
N THR A 8 -7.30 20.16 0.81
CA THR A 8 -8.53 20.10 0.00
C THR A 8 -8.99 18.66 -0.10
N VAL A 9 -10.26 18.39 0.23
CA VAL A 9 -10.84 17.05 0.09
C VAL A 9 -11.30 16.83 -1.35
N LEU A 10 -10.91 15.71 -1.94
CA LEU A 10 -11.31 15.25 -3.27
C LEU A 10 -12.27 14.06 -3.13
N ASP A 11 -13.49 14.24 -3.58
CA ASP A 11 -14.42 13.14 -3.84
C ASP A 11 -14.05 12.52 -5.19
N ILE A 12 -13.72 11.24 -5.18
CA ILE A 12 -13.36 10.53 -6.42
C ILE A 12 -14.61 9.97 -7.10
N ASP A 13 -14.56 9.89 -8.43
CA ASP A 13 -15.63 9.29 -9.23
C ASP A 13 -15.85 7.83 -8.83
N ASP A 14 -17.11 7.44 -8.65
CA ASP A 14 -17.51 6.07 -8.26
C ASP A 14 -18.30 5.43 -9.41
N ILE A 15 -17.94 4.22 -9.79
CA ILE A 15 -18.63 3.41 -10.78
C ILE A 15 -19.21 2.15 -10.14
N PRO A 16 -20.45 1.75 -10.47
CA PRO A 16 -21.00 0.48 -10.01
C PRO A 16 -20.25 -0.71 -10.61
N PHE A 17 -19.96 -1.72 -9.79
CA PHE A 17 -19.36 -2.97 -10.27
C PHE A 17 -20.20 -3.64 -11.36
N ALA A 18 -21.54 -3.57 -11.23
CA ALA A 18 -22.46 -4.11 -12.23
C ALA A 18 -22.27 -3.51 -13.63
N ASP A 19 -21.85 -2.23 -13.71
CA ASP A 19 -21.59 -1.60 -15.01
C ASP A 19 -20.27 -2.12 -15.64
N LEU A 20 -19.26 -2.48 -14.81
CA LEU A 20 -18.05 -3.12 -15.31
C LEU A 20 -18.32 -4.50 -15.92
N LEU A 21 -19.32 -5.23 -15.41
CA LEU A 21 -19.71 -6.53 -15.97
C LEU A 21 -20.27 -6.43 -17.39
N LEU A 22 -20.81 -5.27 -17.79
CA LEU A 22 -21.26 -5.03 -19.17
C LEU A 22 -20.11 -5.14 -20.20
N LEU A 23 -18.86 -4.99 -19.74
CA LEU A 23 -17.68 -5.15 -20.61
C LEU A 23 -17.32 -6.61 -20.89
N LEU A 24 -17.95 -7.56 -20.20
CA LEU A 24 -17.78 -9.01 -20.45
C LEU A 24 -18.70 -9.49 -21.59
N LEU A 25 -19.77 -8.77 -21.84
CA LEU A 25 -20.70 -9.09 -22.92
C LEU A 25 -20.03 -8.74 -24.27
N PRO A 26 -20.10 -9.61 -25.28
CA PRO A 26 -19.64 -9.25 -26.61
C PRO A 26 -20.45 -8.04 -27.10
N PRO A 27 -19.84 -7.11 -27.85
CA PRO A 27 -20.63 -6.10 -28.56
C PRO A 27 -21.54 -6.90 -29.50
N GLU A 28 -22.85 -6.91 -29.22
CA GLU A 28 -23.80 -7.60 -30.09
C GLU A 28 -23.65 -7.05 -31.51
N GLU A 29 -23.34 -7.96 -32.45
CA GLU A 29 -23.62 -7.75 -33.86
C GLU A 29 -25.15 -7.52 -33.93
N ALA A 30 -25.57 -6.32 -34.31
CA ALA A 30 -26.94 -5.87 -34.27
C ALA A 30 -27.90 -6.99 -34.71
N PRO A 31 -28.76 -7.54 -33.85
CA PRO A 31 -29.73 -8.52 -34.28
C PRO A 31 -30.72 -7.85 -35.18
N ALA A 32 -31.00 -8.48 -36.33
CA ALA A 32 -32.07 -8.08 -37.19
C ALA A 32 -33.39 -8.13 -36.42
N ALA A 33 -33.93 -6.96 -36.13
CA ALA A 33 -35.31 -6.66 -35.76
C ALA A 33 -36.13 -7.78 -35.12
N SER A 34 -36.08 -7.92 -33.79
CA SER A 34 -37.22 -8.47 -33.04
C SER A 34 -37.14 -8.05 -31.57
N GLY A 35 -37.89 -7.03 -31.16
CA GLY A 35 -38.60 -6.81 -29.90
C GLY A 35 -37.72 -6.66 -28.63
N ASP A 36 -37.56 -5.51 -28.16
CA ASP A 36 -37.23 -4.81 -26.91
C ASP A 36 -36.09 -3.81 -27.10
N HIS A 37 -36.33 -2.78 -27.91
CA HIS A 37 -35.34 -1.73 -28.20
C HIS A 37 -35.01 -0.84 -26.99
N ASP A 38 -35.86 -0.77 -25.96
CA ASP A 38 -35.67 0.17 -24.84
C ASP A 38 -34.56 -0.28 -23.86
N ASP A 39 -34.39 -1.59 -23.65
CA ASP A 39 -33.40 -2.12 -22.72
C ASP A 39 -31.99 -2.07 -23.32
N ASP A 40 -31.83 -2.33 -24.62
CA ASP A 40 -30.54 -2.31 -25.33
C ASP A 40 -29.98 -0.88 -25.39
N GLU A 41 -30.81 0.13 -25.66
CA GLU A 41 -30.39 1.54 -25.66
C GLU A 41 -29.96 2.01 -24.26
N ALA A 42 -30.61 1.50 -23.20
CA ALA A 42 -30.27 1.82 -21.82
C ALA A 42 -28.91 1.22 -21.41
N GLU A 43 -28.63 -0.01 -21.86
CA GLU A 43 -27.37 -0.70 -21.56
C GLU A 43 -26.19 -0.06 -22.30
N ASP A 44 -26.33 0.24 -23.60
CA ASP A 44 -25.33 0.97 -24.36
C ASP A 44 -25.07 2.38 -23.78
N GLY A 45 -26.13 3.04 -23.31
CA GLY A 45 -26.01 4.28 -22.56
C GLY A 45 -25.21 4.15 -21.26
N ARG A 46 -25.37 3.06 -20.49
CA ARG A 46 -24.57 2.79 -19.28
C ARG A 46 -23.11 2.52 -19.63
N ARG A 47 -22.86 1.68 -20.64
CA ARG A 47 -21.50 1.38 -21.13
C ARG A 47 -20.75 2.64 -21.59
N ARG A 48 -21.40 3.52 -22.35
CA ARG A 48 -20.81 4.81 -22.75
C ARG A 48 -20.49 5.71 -21.55
N ARG A 49 -21.38 5.81 -20.57
CA ARG A 49 -21.13 6.59 -19.35
C ARG A 49 -19.97 6.01 -18.52
N LEU A 50 -19.93 4.69 -18.35
CA LEU A 50 -18.83 3.99 -17.69
C LEU A 50 -17.48 4.35 -18.31
N LEU A 51 -17.34 4.18 -19.64
CA LEU A 51 -16.10 4.46 -20.35
C LEU A 51 -15.71 5.95 -20.28
N ALA A 52 -16.69 6.85 -20.35
CA ALA A 52 -16.45 8.29 -20.19
C ALA A 52 -15.94 8.62 -18.77
N THR A 53 -16.51 8.01 -17.73
CA THR A 53 -16.06 8.19 -16.33
C THR A 53 -14.67 7.64 -16.15
N VAL A 54 -14.37 6.44 -16.67
CA VAL A 54 -13.01 5.84 -16.61
C VAL A 54 -11.99 6.78 -17.27
N TRP A 55 -12.29 7.31 -18.46
CA TRP A 55 -11.41 8.27 -19.14
C TRP A 55 -11.22 9.57 -18.36
N ALA A 56 -12.30 10.12 -17.81
CA ALA A 56 -12.24 11.35 -17.02
C ALA A 56 -11.40 11.19 -15.74
N ALA A 57 -11.52 10.04 -15.06
CA ALA A 57 -10.84 9.76 -13.81
C ALA A 57 -9.39 9.33 -14.00
N LEU A 58 -9.10 8.42 -14.93
CA LEU A 58 -7.81 7.75 -15.08
C LEU A 58 -6.95 8.28 -16.25
N GLY A 59 -7.56 9.03 -17.18
CA GLY A 59 -6.87 9.65 -18.32
C GLY A 59 -6.01 10.85 -17.91
N PRO A 60 -5.37 11.53 -18.87
CA PRO A 60 -4.38 12.59 -18.61
C PRO A 60 -4.94 13.77 -17.80
N GLY A 61 -6.23 14.10 -17.99
CA GLY A 61 -6.91 15.18 -17.26
C GLY A 61 -7.39 14.79 -15.86
N GLY A 62 -7.41 13.50 -15.54
CA GLY A 62 -7.95 12.95 -14.31
C GLY A 62 -7.00 12.98 -13.13
N ALA A 63 -7.43 12.40 -12.02
CA ALA A 63 -6.64 12.25 -10.80
C ALA A 63 -5.80 10.95 -10.78
N GLY A 64 -6.03 10.04 -11.73
CA GLY A 64 -5.46 8.70 -11.74
C GLY A 64 -6.08 7.76 -10.71
N LEU A 65 -7.23 8.13 -10.15
CA LEU A 65 -7.99 7.39 -9.14
C LEU A 65 -9.44 7.23 -9.56
N LEU A 66 -10.00 6.07 -9.24
CA LEU A 66 -11.40 5.72 -9.47
C LEU A 66 -11.90 4.88 -8.29
N ALA A 67 -13.14 5.10 -7.82
CA ALA A 67 -13.82 4.22 -6.89
C ALA A 67 -14.71 3.22 -7.63
N VAL A 68 -14.87 2.02 -7.06
CA VAL A 68 -15.81 1.01 -7.54
C VAL A 68 -16.65 0.52 -6.37
N SER A 69 -17.97 0.67 -6.49
CA SER A 69 -18.94 0.28 -5.48
C SER A 69 -19.73 -0.97 -5.87
N GLY A 70 -20.42 -1.57 -4.89
CA GLY A 70 -21.31 -2.69 -5.14
C GLY A 70 -20.63 -4.01 -5.49
N VAL A 71 -19.35 -4.17 -5.15
CA VAL A 71 -18.63 -5.45 -5.35
C VAL A 71 -19.17 -6.48 -4.35
N PRO A 72 -19.68 -7.64 -4.82
CA PRO A 72 -20.29 -8.63 -3.95
C PRO A 72 -19.33 -9.14 -2.86
N ARG A 73 -19.84 -9.35 -1.64
CA ARG A 73 -19.10 -9.89 -0.49
C ARG A 73 -17.92 -9.04 0.02
N ALA A 74 -17.47 -8.04 -0.77
CA ALA A 74 -16.29 -7.23 -0.46
C ALA A 74 -16.36 -6.56 0.91
N ALA A 75 -17.49 -5.94 1.26
CA ALA A 75 -17.68 -5.28 2.54
C ALA A 75 -17.62 -6.26 3.73
N ALA A 76 -18.14 -7.48 3.58
CA ALA A 76 -18.08 -8.52 4.61
C ALA A 76 -16.65 -9.03 4.81
N LEU A 77 -15.94 -9.35 3.71
CA LEU A 77 -14.55 -9.79 3.75
C LEU A 77 -13.62 -8.71 4.34
N ARG A 78 -13.82 -7.45 3.94
CA ARG A 78 -13.09 -6.31 4.48
C ARG A 78 -13.25 -6.20 6.00
N ARG A 79 -14.48 -6.25 6.51
CA ARG A 79 -14.76 -6.16 7.97
C ARG A 79 -14.11 -7.29 8.77
N ARG A 80 -13.98 -8.49 8.19
CA ARG A 80 -13.34 -9.64 8.85
C ARG A 80 -11.81 -9.58 8.75
N LEU A 81 -11.25 -9.22 7.60
CA LEU A 81 -9.81 -9.28 7.35
C LEU A 81 -9.03 -8.10 7.95
N LEU A 82 -9.52 -6.85 7.78
CA LEU A 82 -8.71 -5.68 8.14
C LEU A 82 -8.34 -5.61 9.64
N PRO A 83 -9.21 -5.96 10.61
CA PRO A 83 -8.85 -5.95 12.02
C PRO A 83 -7.69 -6.89 12.37
N LEU A 84 -7.51 -7.96 11.57
CA LEU A 84 -6.42 -8.92 11.77
C LEU A 84 -5.03 -8.33 11.50
N ALA A 85 -4.92 -7.27 10.70
CA ALA A 85 -3.66 -6.58 10.43
C ALA A 85 -2.99 -6.11 11.73
N ARG A 86 -3.73 -5.41 12.57
CA ARG A 86 -3.23 -4.93 13.87
C ARG A 86 -2.95 -6.09 14.82
N ARG A 87 -3.81 -7.10 14.86
CA ARG A 87 -3.62 -8.29 15.69
C ARG A 87 -2.30 -8.98 15.36
N LEU A 88 -2.02 -9.20 14.07
CA LEU A 88 -0.76 -9.75 13.59
C LEU A 88 0.45 -8.86 13.93
N ALA A 89 0.32 -7.55 13.74
CA ALA A 89 1.39 -6.61 14.00
C ALA A 89 1.84 -6.59 15.46
N LEU A 90 0.88 -6.71 16.38
CA LEU A 90 1.09 -6.67 17.83
C LEU A 90 1.32 -8.06 18.46
N MET A 91 1.18 -9.14 17.71
CA MET A 91 1.46 -10.51 18.17
C MET A 91 2.97 -10.68 18.47
N ASP A 92 3.32 -11.55 19.41
CA ASP A 92 4.71 -11.92 19.63
C ASP A 92 5.33 -12.61 18.41
N HIS A 93 6.65 -12.58 18.32
CA HIS A 93 7.34 -13.04 17.11
C HIS A 93 7.15 -14.54 16.83
N PRO A 94 7.28 -15.47 17.79
CA PRO A 94 7.09 -16.90 17.52
C PRO A 94 5.67 -17.22 17.04
N SER A 95 4.65 -16.73 17.75
CA SER A 95 3.24 -16.96 17.40
C SER A 95 2.90 -16.40 16.03
N ARG A 96 3.35 -15.16 15.75
CA ARG A 96 3.17 -14.55 14.43
C ARG A 96 3.88 -15.33 13.32
N ALA A 97 5.13 -15.74 13.52
CA ALA A 97 5.87 -16.48 12.51
C ALA A 97 5.22 -17.84 12.21
N HIS A 98 4.73 -18.52 13.23
CA HIS A 98 3.97 -19.77 13.06
C HIS A 98 2.69 -19.55 12.24
N LEU A 99 1.91 -18.54 12.59
CA LEU A 99 0.65 -18.23 11.93
C LEU A 99 0.86 -17.82 10.46
N LEU A 100 1.82 -16.93 10.19
CA LEU A 100 2.15 -16.53 8.82
C LEU A 100 2.56 -17.72 7.98
N LYS A 101 3.40 -18.61 8.52
CA LYS A 101 3.81 -19.85 7.83
C LYS A 101 2.61 -20.77 7.57
N LYS A 102 1.72 -20.96 8.57
CA LYS A 102 0.49 -21.76 8.45
C LYS A 102 -0.35 -21.32 7.25
N HIS A 103 -0.49 -20.00 7.04
CA HIS A 103 -1.34 -19.42 6.02
C HIS A 103 -0.60 -18.99 4.73
N GLY A 104 0.67 -19.36 4.57
CA GLY A 104 1.45 -19.03 3.38
C GLY A 104 1.68 -17.54 3.18
N LEU A 105 1.71 -16.77 4.26
CA LEU A 105 1.95 -15.34 4.25
C LEU A 105 3.41 -15.02 4.62
N GLY A 106 3.96 -13.99 4.00
CA GLY A 106 5.25 -13.42 4.32
C GLY A 106 5.14 -11.99 4.84
N SER A 107 6.27 -11.32 5.01
CA SER A 107 6.32 -9.88 5.24
C SER A 107 7.43 -9.27 4.40
N ASP A 108 7.12 -8.18 3.73
CA ASP A 108 8.07 -7.40 2.94
C ASP A 108 8.62 -6.17 3.69
N VAL A 109 8.27 -6.04 4.96
CA VAL A 109 8.88 -5.08 5.88
C VAL A 109 9.55 -5.82 7.05
N PRO A 110 10.68 -5.31 7.59
CA PRO A 110 11.39 -5.98 8.69
C PRO A 110 10.59 -5.87 10.00
N LEU A 111 9.80 -6.91 10.32
CA LEU A 111 8.95 -6.97 11.52
C LEU A 111 9.72 -7.02 12.84
N ASN A 112 11.03 -7.23 12.80
CA ASN A 112 11.91 -7.24 13.99
C ASN A 112 12.40 -5.84 14.41
N LYS A 113 12.23 -4.82 13.58
CA LYS A 113 12.58 -3.44 13.92
C LYS A 113 11.55 -2.86 14.90
N PRO A 114 11.98 -2.39 16.10
CA PRO A 114 11.05 -1.85 17.09
C PRO A 114 10.51 -0.46 16.71
N ASP A 115 11.22 0.26 15.85
CA ASP A 115 10.85 1.62 15.42
C ASP A 115 10.01 1.67 14.13
N ARG A 116 9.57 0.50 13.65
CA ARG A 116 8.71 0.46 12.46
C ARG A 116 7.39 1.15 12.71
N SER A 117 6.95 1.96 11.76
CA SER A 117 5.64 2.63 11.78
C SER A 117 4.57 1.89 10.98
N VAL A 118 4.97 0.82 10.27
CA VAL A 118 4.10 0.02 9.39
C VAL A 118 4.45 -1.45 9.57
N SER A 119 3.43 -2.31 9.57
CA SER A 119 3.55 -3.76 9.41
C SER A 119 2.78 -4.18 8.17
N SER A 120 3.38 -5.02 7.34
CA SER A 120 2.77 -5.50 6.10
C SER A 120 2.93 -7.01 6.00
N PHE A 121 1.82 -7.69 5.70
CA PHE A 121 1.74 -9.14 5.52
C PHE A 121 1.35 -9.39 4.08
N ALA A 122 2.15 -10.17 3.34
CA ALA A 122 2.06 -10.24 1.90
C ALA A 122 2.00 -11.67 1.38
N ARG A 123 1.32 -11.83 0.24
CA ARG A 123 1.27 -13.07 -0.56
C ARG A 123 1.20 -12.70 -2.05
N LEU A 124 1.83 -13.51 -2.89
CA LEU A 124 1.63 -13.44 -4.33
C LEU A 124 0.37 -14.23 -4.70
N LEU A 125 -0.50 -13.59 -5.45
CA LEU A 125 -1.67 -14.20 -6.08
C LEU A 125 -1.35 -14.39 -7.57
N ARG A 126 -1.92 -15.45 -8.17
CA ARG A 126 -1.82 -15.69 -9.60
C ARG A 126 -3.21 -15.70 -10.20
N HIS A 127 -3.33 -15.12 -11.38
CA HIS A 127 -4.53 -15.21 -12.16
C HIS A 127 -4.63 -16.65 -12.74
N ASP A 128 -5.67 -17.37 -12.35
CA ASP A 128 -5.95 -18.68 -12.92
C ASP A 128 -6.92 -18.49 -14.10
N SER A 129 -6.37 -18.43 -15.30
CA SER A 129 -7.11 -18.13 -16.55
C SER A 129 -8.28 -19.09 -16.86
N GLY A 130 -8.45 -20.13 -16.05
CA GLY A 130 -9.54 -21.13 -16.19
C GLY A 130 -10.74 -20.89 -15.26
N LYS A 131 -10.70 -19.92 -14.36
CA LYS A 131 -11.73 -19.69 -13.34
C LYS A 131 -12.09 -18.23 -13.19
N LEU A 132 -12.55 -17.58 -14.26
CA LEU A 132 -13.51 -16.49 -14.04
C LEU A 132 -14.76 -17.19 -13.48
N ARG A 133 -14.97 -17.07 -12.17
CA ARG A 133 -16.20 -17.56 -11.54
C ARG A 133 -17.34 -16.78 -12.16
N SER A 134 -18.21 -17.49 -12.92
CA SER A 134 -19.45 -16.89 -13.39
C SER A 134 -20.21 -16.32 -12.19
N PRO A 135 -20.87 -15.17 -12.32
CA PRO A 135 -21.67 -14.60 -11.25
C PRO A 135 -22.74 -15.54 -10.71
N GLU A 136 -23.14 -16.55 -11.48
CA GLU A 136 -24.14 -17.56 -11.13
C GLU A 136 -23.62 -18.69 -10.23
N GLU A 137 -22.30 -18.87 -10.08
CA GLU A 137 -21.73 -19.91 -9.21
C GLU A 137 -21.48 -19.45 -7.78
N VAL A 138 -21.94 -18.26 -7.40
CA VAL A 138 -21.90 -17.80 -6.03
C VAL A 138 -23.12 -18.39 -5.32
N PRO A 139 -22.99 -19.40 -4.47
CA PRO A 139 -24.14 -19.91 -3.73
C PRO A 139 -24.74 -18.78 -2.90
N ASP A 140 -26.03 -18.54 -3.06
CA ASP A 140 -26.83 -17.66 -2.21
C ASP A 140 -26.87 -18.10 -0.72
N ALA A 141 -26.06 -19.06 -0.34
CA ALA A 141 -25.91 -19.56 1.01
C ALA A 141 -25.21 -18.55 1.93
N VAL A 142 -25.71 -17.31 1.97
CA VAL A 142 -25.18 -16.25 2.85
C VAL A 142 -26.07 -16.01 4.07
N ASP A 143 -27.16 -16.74 4.23
CA ASP A 143 -27.98 -16.66 5.47
C ASP A 143 -27.26 -17.21 6.73
N GLY A 144 -26.07 -17.79 6.60
CA GLY A 144 -25.23 -18.21 7.72
C GLY A 144 -24.20 -17.17 8.22
N PHE A 145 -24.00 -16.05 7.53
CA PHE A 145 -23.01 -15.02 7.91
C PHE A 145 -23.49 -14.01 8.95
N GLY A 146 -24.73 -14.12 9.41
CA GLY A 146 -25.31 -13.21 10.43
C GLY A 146 -24.84 -13.44 11.88
N GLN A 147 -24.08 -14.50 12.17
CA GLN A 147 -23.45 -14.65 13.47
C GLN A 147 -22.05 -14.02 13.41
N GLN A 148 -21.79 -13.03 14.26
CA GLN A 148 -20.45 -12.53 14.57
C GLN A 148 -19.59 -13.73 15.00
N LYS A 149 -18.88 -14.35 14.06
CA LYS A 149 -17.76 -15.24 14.37
C LYS A 149 -16.74 -14.43 15.15
N GLY A 150 -16.27 -14.96 16.27
CA GLY A 150 -15.30 -14.25 17.10
C GLY A 150 -13.98 -14.00 16.34
N ASP A 151 -13.24 -12.98 16.73
CA ASP A 151 -11.89 -12.63 16.21
C ASP A 151 -10.95 -13.86 16.13
N ASP A 152 -11.18 -14.89 16.93
CA ASP A 152 -10.35 -16.11 16.95
C ASP A 152 -10.66 -17.02 15.76
N ASP A 153 -11.91 -17.12 15.33
CA ASP A 153 -12.28 -17.89 14.15
C ASP A 153 -11.74 -17.24 12.87
N ASP A 154 -11.72 -15.91 12.79
CA ASP A 154 -11.21 -15.19 11.62
C ASP A 154 -9.68 -15.34 11.49
N ILE A 155 -8.95 -15.42 12.60
CA ILE A 155 -7.50 -15.65 12.53
C ILE A 155 -7.16 -17.09 12.11
N GLU A 156 -7.98 -18.05 12.47
CA GLU A 156 -7.84 -19.44 11.99
C GLU A 156 -8.13 -19.56 10.48
N ASN A 157 -8.94 -18.68 9.92
CA ASN A 157 -9.31 -18.63 8.50
C ASN A 157 -8.55 -17.51 7.75
N LEU A 158 -7.50 -16.93 8.36
CA LEU A 158 -6.75 -15.79 7.80
C LEU A 158 -6.32 -15.99 6.34
N GLY A 159 -5.83 -17.19 6.01
CA GLY A 159 -5.34 -17.50 4.65
C GLY A 159 -6.45 -17.48 3.60
N GLU A 160 -7.60 -18.01 3.94
CA GLU A 160 -8.79 -18.05 3.06
C GLU A 160 -9.37 -16.65 2.87
N LEU A 161 -9.55 -15.89 3.96
CA LEU A 161 -10.02 -14.51 3.89
C LEU A 161 -9.09 -13.62 3.05
N PHE A 162 -7.78 -13.80 3.24
CA PHE A 162 -6.76 -13.06 2.50
C PHE A 162 -6.82 -13.37 1.01
N GLU A 163 -6.93 -14.64 0.66
CA GLU A 163 -6.98 -15.11 -0.73
C GLU A 163 -8.29 -14.68 -1.39
N GLU A 164 -9.43 -14.89 -0.74
CA GLU A 164 -10.74 -14.56 -1.28
C GLU A 164 -10.89 -13.07 -1.59
N LEU A 165 -10.54 -12.20 -0.63
CA LEU A 165 -10.57 -10.76 -0.88
C LEU A 165 -9.54 -10.35 -1.95
N GLY A 166 -8.35 -10.96 -1.92
CA GLY A 166 -7.29 -10.70 -2.89
C GLY A 166 -7.68 -11.05 -4.32
N LEU A 167 -8.30 -12.21 -4.54
CA LEU A 167 -8.79 -12.63 -5.85
C LEU A 167 -9.93 -11.73 -6.35
N CYS A 168 -10.89 -11.40 -5.48
CA CYS A 168 -11.96 -10.46 -5.80
C CYS A 168 -11.41 -9.10 -6.28
N MET A 169 -10.40 -8.56 -5.60
CA MET A 169 -9.78 -7.29 -5.98
C MET A 169 -8.93 -7.41 -7.24
N MET A 170 -8.34 -8.57 -7.48
CA MET A 170 -7.58 -8.84 -8.71
C MET A 170 -8.51 -8.89 -9.93
N GLU A 171 -9.64 -9.61 -9.83
CA GLU A 171 -10.66 -9.65 -10.88
C GLU A 171 -11.23 -8.27 -11.19
N LEU A 172 -11.54 -7.49 -10.15
CA LEU A 172 -11.94 -6.09 -10.30
C LEU A 172 -10.91 -5.27 -11.09
N GLY A 173 -9.62 -5.41 -10.72
CA GLY A 173 -8.55 -4.70 -11.40
C GLY A 173 -8.39 -5.09 -12.87
N VAL A 174 -8.63 -6.36 -13.22
CA VAL A 174 -8.64 -6.83 -14.62
C VAL A 174 -9.78 -6.18 -15.41
N LEU A 175 -10.99 -6.09 -14.84
CA LEU A 175 -12.13 -5.42 -15.46
C LEU A 175 -11.86 -3.92 -15.70
N VAL A 176 -11.24 -3.24 -14.72
CA VAL A 176 -10.86 -1.84 -14.90
C VAL A 176 -9.75 -1.69 -15.94
N ALA A 177 -8.77 -2.62 -16.00
CA ALA A 177 -7.76 -2.62 -17.05
C ALA A 177 -8.38 -2.77 -18.45
N ARG A 178 -9.37 -3.65 -18.60
CA ARG A 178 -10.17 -3.78 -19.85
C ARG A 178 -10.88 -2.48 -20.21
N ALA A 179 -11.54 -1.84 -19.25
CA ALA A 179 -12.17 -0.54 -19.46
C ALA A 179 -11.16 0.50 -19.94
N CYS A 180 -9.97 0.55 -19.31
CA CYS A 180 -8.88 1.42 -19.73
C CYS A 180 -8.41 1.11 -21.15
N ASP A 181 -8.22 -0.18 -21.49
CA ASP A 181 -7.82 -0.59 -22.84
C ASP A 181 -8.84 -0.14 -23.92
N ILE A 182 -10.12 -0.26 -23.64
CA ILE A 182 -11.18 0.21 -24.55
C ILE A 182 -11.07 1.73 -24.78
N VAL A 183 -10.91 2.53 -23.72
CA VAL A 183 -10.86 4.00 -23.85
C VAL A 183 -9.58 4.52 -24.50
N ILE A 184 -8.46 3.81 -24.33
CA ILE A 184 -7.19 4.19 -24.97
C ILE A 184 -7.00 3.60 -26.37
N GLY A 185 -7.87 2.66 -26.77
CA GLY A 185 -7.80 1.96 -28.06
C GLY A 185 -6.72 0.88 -28.10
N GLY A 186 -6.73 -0.06 -27.14
CA GLY A 186 -5.75 -1.15 -27.04
C GLY A 186 -6.25 -2.35 -26.29
N ASN A 187 -5.33 -3.26 -25.93
CA ASN A 187 -5.57 -4.45 -25.12
C ASN A 187 -4.37 -4.79 -24.22
N GLN A 188 -3.41 -3.87 -24.12
CA GLN A 188 -2.11 -4.18 -23.51
C GLN A 188 -2.16 -4.25 -21.99
N LEU A 189 -3.07 -3.50 -21.34
CA LEU A 189 -3.14 -3.44 -19.89
C LEU A 189 -3.74 -4.72 -19.32
N GLU A 190 -4.93 -5.12 -19.81
CA GLU A 190 -5.57 -6.37 -19.43
C GLU A 190 -4.63 -7.55 -19.73
N GLN A 191 -4.13 -7.63 -20.96
CA GLN A 191 -3.24 -8.70 -21.39
C GLN A 191 -1.98 -8.77 -20.54
N SER A 192 -1.38 -7.65 -20.16
CA SER A 192 -0.16 -7.64 -19.33
C SER A 192 -0.38 -8.21 -17.94
N ILE A 193 -1.61 -8.18 -17.43
CA ILE A 193 -1.97 -8.72 -16.12
C ILE A 193 -2.34 -10.21 -16.26
N THR A 194 -3.10 -10.57 -17.30
CA THR A 194 -3.62 -11.94 -17.50
C THR A 194 -2.60 -12.90 -18.07
N ASP A 195 -1.70 -12.41 -18.95
CA ASP A 195 -0.64 -13.21 -19.57
C ASP A 195 0.59 -13.29 -18.66
N PHE A 196 0.58 -14.23 -17.73
CA PHE A 196 1.67 -14.47 -16.79
C PHE A 196 1.98 -13.29 -15.84
N GLY A 197 1.08 -12.32 -15.75
CA GLY A 197 1.16 -11.27 -14.74
C GLY A 197 1.04 -11.84 -13.33
N SER A 198 1.38 -11.03 -12.37
CA SER A 198 1.26 -11.40 -10.95
C SER A 198 0.52 -10.31 -10.19
N ALA A 199 -0.13 -10.69 -9.12
CA ALA A 199 -0.71 -9.77 -8.17
C ALA A 199 -0.05 -9.95 -6.81
N LYS A 200 0.45 -8.87 -6.23
CA LYS A 200 0.98 -8.88 -4.88
C LYS A 200 -0.05 -8.28 -3.93
N ALA A 201 -0.66 -9.13 -3.11
CA ALA A 201 -1.59 -8.69 -2.07
C ALA A 201 -0.85 -8.39 -0.77
N ARG A 202 -1.28 -7.32 -0.08
CA ARG A 202 -0.73 -6.86 1.21
C ARG A 202 -1.85 -6.47 2.17
N LEU A 203 -1.81 -7.07 3.35
CA LEU A 203 -2.59 -6.64 4.51
C LEU A 203 -1.69 -5.72 5.35
N ILE A 204 -2.04 -4.43 5.45
CA ILE A 204 -1.18 -3.39 6.01
C ILE A 204 -1.80 -2.81 7.27
N HIS A 205 -0.98 -2.71 8.31
CA HIS A 205 -1.27 -1.98 9.54
C HIS A 205 -0.33 -0.77 9.66
N TYR A 206 -0.90 0.42 9.62
CA TYR A 206 -0.21 1.66 9.92
C TYR A 206 -0.36 1.95 11.42
N HIS A 207 0.75 1.97 12.13
CA HIS A 207 0.79 1.99 13.58
C HIS A 207 0.31 3.30 14.18
N SER A 208 -0.52 3.24 15.21
CA SER A 208 -0.72 4.33 16.14
C SER A 208 0.55 4.55 16.99
N GLU A 209 0.66 5.68 17.68
CA GLU A 209 1.75 5.91 18.64
C GLU A 209 1.71 4.89 19.80
N LEU A 210 0.51 4.47 20.19
CA LEU A 210 0.33 3.44 21.21
C LEU A 210 0.86 2.09 20.74
N ASP A 211 0.60 1.70 19.48
CA ASP A 211 1.12 0.45 18.92
C ASP A 211 2.64 0.44 18.89
N ASN A 212 3.24 1.57 18.50
CA ASN A 212 4.70 1.75 18.51
C ASN A 212 5.27 1.61 19.93
N ARG A 213 4.61 2.17 20.95
CA ARG A 213 5.00 2.05 22.35
C ARG A 213 4.98 0.58 22.81
N ILE A 214 3.87 -0.13 22.53
CA ILE A 214 3.72 -1.56 22.88
C ILE A 214 4.84 -2.40 22.25
N ILE A 215 5.17 -2.16 20.98
CA ILE A 215 6.23 -2.88 20.26
C ILE A 215 7.61 -2.61 20.88
N LYS A 216 7.92 -1.35 21.22
CA LYS A 216 9.17 -0.95 21.87
C LYS A 216 9.32 -1.57 23.25
N GLU A 217 8.28 -1.55 24.06
CA GLU A 217 8.27 -2.12 25.40
C GLU A 217 8.50 -3.64 25.37
N ARG A 218 7.80 -4.37 24.51
CA ARG A 218 8.01 -5.82 24.33
C ARG A 218 9.41 -6.16 23.87
N SER A 219 9.97 -5.38 22.95
CA SER A 219 11.34 -5.55 22.45
C SER A 219 12.37 -5.30 23.55
N SER A 220 12.12 -4.38 24.47
CA SER A 220 12.99 -4.06 25.59
C SER A 220 12.96 -5.15 26.66
N ILE A 221 11.79 -5.70 26.97
CA ILE A 221 11.62 -6.81 27.92
C ILE A 221 12.38 -8.05 27.40
N LYS A 222 12.21 -8.38 26.12
CA LYS A 222 12.92 -9.51 25.49
C LYS A 222 14.44 -9.36 25.55
N ARG A 223 14.98 -8.15 25.31
CA ARG A 223 16.43 -7.88 25.41
C ARG A 223 16.93 -8.06 26.85
N ARG A 224 16.18 -7.57 27.85
CA ARG A 224 16.54 -7.74 29.27
C ARG A 224 16.52 -9.22 29.68
N SER A 225 15.54 -9.98 29.29
CA SER A 225 15.44 -11.42 29.57
C SER A 225 16.59 -12.20 28.94
N LEU A 226 16.96 -11.92 27.70
CA LEU A 226 18.11 -12.54 27.03
C LEU A 226 19.44 -12.18 27.71
N ALA A 227 19.62 -10.93 28.12
CA ALA A 227 20.81 -10.49 28.83
C ALA A 227 20.93 -11.17 30.22
N ASN A 228 19.83 -11.28 30.96
CA ASN A 228 19.79 -11.97 32.23
C ASN A 228 20.06 -13.47 32.09
N ASN A 229 19.52 -14.13 31.08
CA ASN A 229 19.77 -15.54 30.79
C ASN A 229 21.24 -15.78 30.38
N ALA A 230 21.83 -14.90 29.58
CA ALA A 230 23.23 -14.96 29.21
C ALA A 230 24.16 -14.77 30.45
N ALA A 231 23.83 -13.81 31.33
CA ALA A 231 24.54 -13.60 32.57
C ALA A 231 24.42 -14.80 33.53
N ALA A 232 23.25 -15.41 33.65
CA ALA A 232 23.01 -16.61 34.44
C ALA A 232 23.73 -17.84 33.85
N ALA A 233 23.82 -17.96 32.53
CA ALA A 233 24.59 -19.02 31.88
C ALA A 233 26.09 -18.86 32.07
N ALA A 234 26.61 -17.63 32.09
CA ALA A 234 28.01 -17.31 32.35
C ALA A 234 28.38 -17.48 33.83
N ALA A 235 27.44 -17.41 34.77
CA ALA A 235 27.62 -17.55 36.17
C ALA A 235 27.54 -19.01 36.69
N ARG A 236 27.28 -20.00 35.81
CA ARG A 236 27.33 -21.41 36.21
C ARG A 236 28.77 -21.83 36.41
N PRO A 237 29.16 -22.32 37.62
CA PRO A 237 30.50 -22.86 37.84
C PRO A 237 30.70 -24.11 36.98
N LEU A 238 31.84 -24.18 36.31
CA LEU A 238 32.32 -25.42 35.69
C LEU A 238 32.50 -26.43 36.82
N SER A 239 31.59 -27.37 36.96
CA SER A 239 31.82 -28.54 37.82
C SER A 239 32.87 -29.41 37.15
N ASP A 240 34.04 -29.51 37.80
CA ASP A 240 35.10 -30.43 37.48
C ASP A 240 34.58 -31.86 37.35
N HIS A 241 34.62 -32.41 36.15
CA HIS A 241 34.81 -33.83 35.96
C HIS A 241 36.12 -33.99 35.19
N MET A 242 37.18 -34.18 35.98
CA MET A 242 38.43 -34.76 35.49
C MET A 242 38.17 -36.23 35.17
N ASP A 243 38.25 -36.60 33.93
CA ASP A 243 38.67 -37.93 33.53
C ASP A 243 39.77 -37.78 32.49
N ALA A 244 40.95 -38.26 32.94
CA ALA A 244 42.18 -38.23 32.18
C ALA A 244 42.16 -39.28 31.08
N VAL A 245 42.42 -38.90 29.85
CA VAL A 245 43.00 -39.79 28.83
C VAL A 245 44.02 -39.00 28.02
N GLN A 246 45.18 -39.63 27.96
CA GLN A 246 46.49 -39.28 27.45
C GLN A 246 46.54 -38.89 25.95
N MET A 247 47.46 -37.95 25.69
CA MET A 247 48.00 -37.47 24.41
C MET A 247 48.63 -38.57 23.53
N PRO A 248 48.93 -38.34 22.23
CA PRO A 248 50.05 -37.45 21.85
C PRO A 248 49.91 -36.61 20.58
N GLY A 249 50.48 -35.42 20.65
CA GLY A 249 51.54 -34.84 19.80
C GLY A 249 51.24 -34.47 18.34
N SER A 250 51.32 -33.20 18.03
CA SER A 250 52.38 -32.47 17.34
C SER A 250 51.87 -31.13 16.80
N GLU A 251 52.54 -30.06 17.20
CA GLU A 251 53.24 -29.03 16.37
C GLU A 251 52.37 -28.35 15.25
N ASP A 252 52.20 -27.12 15.23
CA ASP A 252 53.02 -25.92 15.09
C ASP A 252 52.16 -24.85 14.38
N GLY A 253 52.34 -23.58 14.63
CA GLY A 253 51.82 -22.54 13.75
C GLY A 253 51.27 -21.28 14.43
N SER A 254 52.17 -20.44 14.90
CA SER A 254 51.97 -19.05 15.31
C SER A 254 51.24 -18.22 14.26
N PHE A 255 50.43 -17.25 14.65
CA PHE A 255 50.53 -15.86 14.17
C PHE A 255 49.58 -14.91 14.96
N ILE A 256 50.19 -14.03 15.71
CA ILE A 256 50.10 -12.57 15.85
C ILE A 256 48.70 -11.91 15.74
N GLY A 257 48.38 -11.25 16.79
CA GLY A 257 47.44 -10.30 17.19
C GLY A 257 47.33 -8.98 16.39
N SER A 258 46.20 -8.37 16.56
CA SER A 258 46.08 -6.91 16.54
C SER A 258 44.90 -6.48 17.39
N LYS A 259 45.16 -5.61 18.31
CA LYS A 259 44.25 -4.75 19.08
C LYS A 259 43.87 -3.59 18.17
N ASP A 260 42.67 -3.06 18.45
CA ASP A 260 42.27 -1.64 18.43
C ASP A 260 40.78 -1.62 18.09
N GLY A 261 39.87 -0.88 18.68
CA GLY A 261 39.93 0.28 19.49
C GLY A 261 38.45 0.66 19.73
N ALA A 262 38.07 0.78 20.97
CA ALA A 262 36.73 1.20 21.36
C ALA A 262 36.56 2.71 21.12
N ALA A 263 35.61 3.14 20.34
CA ALA A 263 35.15 4.52 20.31
C ALA A 263 33.86 4.67 21.09
N VAL A 264 33.96 5.39 22.19
CA VAL A 264 32.89 5.85 23.06
C VAL A 264 32.21 7.04 22.38
N VAL A 265 30.93 6.92 22.06
CA VAL A 265 30.09 8.07 21.65
C VAL A 265 29.19 8.41 22.84
N LYS A 266 29.33 9.65 23.32
CA LYS A 266 28.52 10.28 24.38
C LYS A 266 27.08 10.54 23.90
N PRO A 267 26.07 10.46 24.80
CA PRO A 267 24.71 10.82 24.49
C PRO A 267 24.53 12.36 24.46
N ALA A 268 23.75 12.85 23.49
CA ALA A 268 23.30 14.22 23.40
C ALA A 268 22.07 14.45 24.29
N GLU A 269 22.06 15.60 24.94
CA GLU A 269 21.10 16.06 25.94
C GLU A 269 19.70 16.29 25.34
N GLU A 270 18.69 15.81 26.05
CA GLU A 270 17.27 16.14 25.84
C GLU A 270 17.02 17.60 26.25
N ASN A 271 16.45 18.35 25.32
CA ASN A 271 15.91 19.68 25.61
C ASN A 271 14.37 19.61 25.71
N ASP A 272 13.92 19.71 26.95
CA ASP A 272 12.51 19.74 27.36
C ASP A 272 11.93 21.11 27.05
N SER A 273 11.01 21.24 26.09
CA SER A 273 10.20 22.43 25.92
C SER A 273 8.72 22.12 25.91
N LYS A 274 8.09 22.35 27.05
CA LYS A 274 6.65 22.47 27.22
C LYS A 274 6.09 23.60 26.36
N GLY A 275 5.14 23.28 25.48
CA GLY A 275 4.36 24.22 24.70
C GLY A 275 2.90 23.83 24.64
N ALA A 276 2.05 24.76 25.10
CA ALA A 276 0.62 24.64 25.33
C ALA A 276 -0.21 24.28 24.09
N ALA A 277 -1.29 23.53 24.34
CA ALA A 277 -2.33 23.15 23.39
C ALA A 277 -3.06 24.39 22.83
N VAL A 278 -3.19 24.45 21.51
CA VAL A 278 -4.19 25.28 20.82
C VAL A 278 -4.97 24.35 19.90
N GLN A 279 -6.27 24.26 20.16
CA GLN A 279 -7.25 23.56 19.32
C GLN A 279 -7.39 24.30 17.99
N GLY A 280 -7.11 23.63 16.88
CA GLY A 280 -7.41 24.04 15.53
C GLY A 280 -7.61 22.80 14.69
N HIS A 281 -8.87 22.44 14.39
CA HIS A 281 -9.21 21.35 13.51
C HIS A 281 -8.92 21.76 12.05
N GLY A 282 -7.78 21.32 11.52
CA GLY A 282 -7.43 21.41 10.12
C GLY A 282 -6.35 20.38 9.83
N SER A 283 -6.65 19.40 8.96
CA SER A 283 -5.66 18.42 8.48
C SER A 283 -4.59 19.18 7.72
N ALA A 284 -3.44 19.41 8.36
CA ALA A 284 -2.32 20.10 7.74
C ALA A 284 -1.53 19.13 6.86
N VAL A 285 -1.28 19.52 5.62
CA VAL A 285 -0.35 18.81 4.73
C VAL A 285 1.06 18.96 5.30
N SER A 286 1.71 17.86 5.66
CA SER A 286 3.04 17.84 6.24
C SER A 286 3.88 16.74 5.62
N LEU A 287 5.15 17.03 5.30
CA LEU A 287 6.13 16.03 4.88
C LEU A 287 6.61 15.13 6.02
N VAL A 288 6.34 15.51 7.26
CA VAL A 288 6.91 14.84 8.45
C VAL A 288 5.91 13.88 9.10
N ASN A 289 4.61 14.10 8.90
CA ASN A 289 3.55 13.30 9.54
C ASN A 289 2.95 12.28 8.59
N LEU A 290 3.80 11.47 7.96
CA LEU A 290 3.39 10.43 7.02
C LEU A 290 3.59 9.04 7.61
N TRP A 291 2.64 8.14 7.34
CA TRP A 291 2.81 6.70 7.50
C TRP A 291 3.52 6.11 6.29
N GLN A 292 3.18 6.63 5.08
CA GLN A 292 3.80 6.25 3.81
C GLN A 292 4.25 7.51 3.09
N GLU A 293 5.54 7.56 2.72
CA GLU A 293 6.15 8.66 1.96
C GLU A 293 5.54 8.76 0.56
N TRP A 294 5.67 9.93 -0.07
CA TRP A 294 5.25 10.19 -1.44
C TRP A 294 5.94 9.26 -2.43
N HIS A 295 5.16 8.60 -3.28
CA HIS A 295 5.66 7.65 -4.26
C HIS A 295 4.64 7.37 -5.36
N TYR A 296 5.11 6.77 -6.45
CA TYR A 296 4.28 6.11 -7.44
C TYR A 296 4.35 4.60 -7.22
N ASP A 297 3.23 3.92 -7.43
CA ASP A 297 3.25 2.47 -7.59
C ASP A 297 3.78 2.12 -8.97
N TYR A 298 4.71 1.18 -9.05
CA TYR A 298 5.37 0.84 -10.31
C TYR A 298 4.61 -0.19 -11.16
N GLY A 299 3.54 -0.81 -10.65
CA GLY A 299 2.69 -1.79 -11.34
C GLY A 299 1.78 -1.18 -12.41
N VAL A 300 0.82 -1.98 -12.88
CA VAL A 300 -0.23 -1.53 -13.83
C VAL A 300 -1.33 -0.81 -13.08
N LEU A 301 -2.01 -1.49 -12.19
CA LEU A 301 -3.05 -0.92 -11.31
C LEU A 301 -2.81 -1.36 -9.88
N THR A 302 -3.23 -0.52 -8.95
CA THR A 302 -3.32 -0.85 -7.53
C THR A 302 -4.76 -0.77 -7.08
N VAL A 303 -5.30 -1.85 -6.54
CA VAL A 303 -6.64 -1.90 -5.97
C VAL A 303 -6.54 -1.87 -4.46
N LEU A 304 -7.24 -0.95 -3.81
CA LEU A 304 -7.20 -0.76 -2.36
C LEU A 304 -8.61 -0.87 -1.77
N THR A 305 -8.71 -1.44 -0.58
CA THR A 305 -9.93 -1.26 0.23
C THR A 305 -9.99 0.17 0.77
N ALA A 306 -11.19 0.69 0.97
CA ALA A 306 -11.36 1.82 1.89
C ALA A 306 -10.73 1.46 3.25
N PRO A 307 -10.00 2.37 3.90
CA PRO A 307 -9.32 2.08 5.15
C PRO A 307 -10.30 1.81 6.29
N LEU A 308 -9.84 1.02 7.25
CA LEU A 308 -10.45 0.86 8.56
C LEU A 308 -9.61 1.64 9.57
N PHE A 309 -10.23 2.48 10.39
CA PHE A 309 -9.55 3.15 11.49
C PHE A 309 -9.95 2.53 12.80
N LEU A 310 -8.95 2.14 13.61
CA LEU A 310 -9.16 1.52 14.91
C LEU A 310 -8.63 2.44 16.00
N ARG A 311 -9.50 2.79 16.95
CA ARG A 311 -9.14 3.51 18.16
C ARG A 311 -8.76 2.52 19.26
N SER A 312 -7.63 2.74 19.87
CA SER A 312 -7.14 1.93 20.99
C SER A 312 -7.29 2.70 22.29
N ALA A 313 -7.97 2.09 23.27
CA ALA A 313 -8.01 2.59 24.64
C ALA A 313 -7.06 1.78 25.50
N LEU A 314 -6.21 2.45 26.30
CA LEU A 314 -5.45 1.83 27.38
C LEU A 314 -6.42 1.48 28.54
N ARG A 315 -7.07 0.33 28.48
CA ARG A 315 -7.66 -0.30 29.66
C ARG A 315 -6.68 -1.35 30.16
N ARG A 316 -6.52 -1.43 31.50
CA ARG A 316 -5.50 -2.27 32.16
C ARG A 316 -5.63 -3.77 31.82
N GLU A 317 -6.75 -4.24 31.33
CA GLU A 317 -7.03 -5.68 31.18
C GLU A 317 -7.28 -6.17 29.75
N CYS A 318 -7.64 -5.29 28.82
CA CYS A 318 -7.74 -5.63 27.40
C CYS A 318 -7.77 -4.36 26.53
N PRO A 319 -7.00 -4.24 25.47
CA PRO A 319 -7.14 -3.13 24.53
C PRO A 319 -8.46 -3.32 23.76
N VAL A 320 -9.52 -2.64 24.22
CA VAL A 320 -10.78 -2.60 23.48
C VAL A 320 -10.51 -1.87 22.16
N ARG A 321 -10.82 -2.55 21.08
CA ARG A 321 -10.77 -1.99 19.73
C ARG A 321 -12.15 -1.45 19.39
N GLU A 322 -12.19 -0.22 18.99
CA GLU A 322 -13.40 0.42 18.52
C GLU A 322 -13.13 0.92 17.09
N GLU A 323 -13.93 0.46 16.14
CA GLU A 323 -13.94 1.03 14.81
C GLU A 323 -14.41 2.48 14.93
N CYS A 324 -13.65 3.41 14.36
CA CYS A 324 -14.03 4.81 14.35
C CYS A 324 -14.32 5.26 12.90
N SER A 325 -15.23 6.23 12.80
CA SER A 325 -15.46 6.92 11.53
C SER A 325 -14.17 7.55 11.02
N LEU A 326 -14.14 7.89 9.73
CA LEU A 326 -12.99 8.52 9.10
C LEU A 326 -12.54 9.76 9.92
N PRO A 327 -11.33 9.75 10.48
CA PRO A 327 -10.79 10.95 11.11
C PRO A 327 -10.74 12.07 10.06
N ASP A 328 -11.08 13.30 10.45
CA ASP A 328 -11.08 14.47 9.56
C ASP A 328 -11.98 14.31 8.30
N GLY A 329 -12.85 13.29 8.23
CA GLY A 329 -13.81 13.08 7.15
C GLY A 329 -13.23 12.55 5.83
N HIS A 330 -11.98 12.05 5.83
CA HIS A 330 -11.33 11.49 4.64
C HIS A 330 -10.45 10.25 4.97
N SER A 331 -9.94 9.58 3.94
CA SER A 331 -9.23 8.30 4.06
C SER A 331 -7.76 8.42 4.49
N HIS A 332 -7.23 9.63 4.66
CA HIS A 332 -5.81 9.91 4.84
C HIS A 332 -4.89 9.44 3.71
N LEU A 333 -5.48 8.99 2.58
CA LEU A 333 -4.77 8.87 1.33
C LEU A 333 -4.63 10.27 0.74
N GLN A 334 -3.41 10.71 0.53
CA GLN A 334 -3.11 12.00 -0.09
C GLN A 334 -2.70 11.79 -1.53
N LEU A 335 -3.14 12.69 -2.38
CA LEU A 335 -2.90 12.69 -3.82
C LEU A 335 -2.27 14.02 -4.23
N PHE A 336 -1.24 13.95 -5.05
CA PHE A 336 -0.68 15.13 -5.71
C PHE A 336 -1.22 15.22 -7.14
N ASN A 337 -2.03 16.25 -7.42
CA ASN A 337 -2.61 16.46 -8.74
C ASN A 337 -2.69 17.96 -9.05
N LYS A 338 -2.35 18.37 -10.28
CA LYS A 338 -2.42 19.77 -10.77
C LYS A 338 -1.79 20.75 -9.77
N ARG A 339 -0.58 20.43 -9.30
CA ARG A 339 0.19 21.23 -8.33
C ARG A 339 -0.52 21.48 -6.99
N ARG A 340 -1.45 20.60 -6.60
CA ARG A 340 -2.15 20.65 -5.31
C ARG A 340 -2.13 19.29 -4.63
N ILE A 341 -2.26 19.31 -3.32
CA ILE A 341 -2.41 18.12 -2.51
C ILE A 341 -3.87 18.00 -2.08
N PHE A 342 -4.43 16.84 -2.35
CA PHE A 342 -5.80 16.49 -2.01
C PHE A 342 -5.81 15.35 -1.01
N SER A 343 -6.77 15.35 -0.09
CA SER A 343 -7.10 14.20 0.74
C SER A 343 -8.29 13.47 0.12
N VAL A 344 -8.12 12.19 -0.19
CA VAL A 344 -9.12 11.39 -0.93
C VAL A 344 -10.26 11.00 0.01
N ARG A 345 -11.49 11.21 -0.42
CA ARG A 345 -12.70 10.71 0.21
C ARG A 345 -13.39 9.70 -0.71
N CYS A 346 -13.78 8.56 -0.16
CA CYS A 346 -14.52 7.51 -0.83
C CYS A 346 -15.49 6.85 0.16
N SER A 347 -16.47 6.12 -0.35
CA SER A 347 -17.33 5.28 0.49
C SER A 347 -16.52 4.19 1.17
N GLN A 348 -16.91 3.81 2.40
CA GLN A 348 -16.26 2.71 3.13
C GLN A 348 -16.48 1.34 2.49
N GLU A 349 -17.46 1.21 1.61
CA GLU A 349 -17.79 -0.03 0.92
C GLU A 349 -17.22 -0.10 -0.49
N SER A 350 -16.62 0.99 -1.01
CA SER A 350 -15.99 1.02 -2.33
C SER A 350 -14.53 0.58 -2.27
N PHE A 351 -14.05 0.00 -3.35
CA PHE A 351 -12.63 -0.12 -3.63
C PHE A 351 -12.12 1.12 -4.36
N ILE A 352 -10.85 1.46 -4.13
CA ILE A 352 -10.15 2.50 -4.88
C ILE A 352 -9.22 1.80 -5.87
N VAL A 353 -9.24 2.22 -7.12
CA VAL A 353 -8.30 1.76 -8.15
C VAL A 353 -7.38 2.93 -8.51
N GLN A 354 -6.07 2.70 -8.46
CA GLN A 354 -5.02 3.68 -8.80
C GLN A 354 -4.25 3.23 -10.03
N VAL A 355 -3.90 4.17 -10.89
CA VAL A 355 -3.00 3.93 -12.03
C VAL A 355 -1.56 3.92 -11.56
N GLY A 356 -0.84 2.84 -11.89
CA GLY A 356 0.60 2.72 -11.64
C GLY A 356 1.46 3.17 -12.83
N GLU A 357 2.77 3.26 -12.62
CA GLU A 357 3.71 3.74 -13.66
C GLU A 357 3.75 2.82 -14.88
N ALA A 358 3.66 1.48 -14.69
CA ALA A 358 3.63 0.56 -15.82
C ALA A 358 2.42 0.79 -16.73
N ALA A 359 1.24 1.15 -16.18
CA ALA A 359 0.09 1.50 -17.02
C ALA A 359 0.31 2.79 -17.81
N GLY A 360 0.91 3.81 -17.18
CA GLY A 360 1.32 5.03 -17.88
C GLY A 360 2.26 4.73 -19.05
N ILE A 361 3.28 3.88 -18.82
CA ILE A 361 4.25 3.48 -19.83
C ILE A 361 3.57 2.67 -20.95
N LEU A 362 2.80 1.62 -20.61
CA LEU A 362 2.14 0.73 -21.58
C LEU A 362 1.08 1.46 -22.41
N SER A 363 0.43 2.47 -21.83
CA SER A 363 -0.55 3.30 -22.55
C SER A 363 0.08 4.42 -23.38
N GLY A 364 1.41 4.59 -23.37
CA GLY A 364 2.09 5.71 -24.03
C GLY A 364 1.73 7.07 -23.42
N GLY A 365 1.50 7.13 -22.11
CA GLY A 365 1.13 8.35 -21.38
C GLY A 365 -0.36 8.71 -21.44
N LYS A 366 -1.21 7.85 -22.02
CA LYS A 366 -2.67 8.09 -22.07
C LYS A 366 -3.36 7.88 -20.72
N LEU A 367 -2.74 7.16 -19.80
CA LEU A 367 -3.20 7.02 -18.40
C LEU A 367 -2.24 7.75 -17.47
N ARG A 368 -2.83 8.39 -16.46
CA ARG A 368 -2.06 9.19 -15.49
C ARG A 368 -1.69 8.37 -14.27
N SER A 369 -0.39 8.15 -14.05
CA SER A 369 0.11 7.54 -12.82
C SER A 369 -0.16 8.43 -11.60
N THR A 370 -0.49 7.81 -10.47
CA THR A 370 -0.93 8.50 -9.26
C THR A 370 0.23 8.71 -8.28
N LEU A 371 0.67 9.96 -8.11
CA LEU A 371 1.61 10.33 -7.02
C LEU A 371 0.83 10.47 -5.72
N HIS A 372 1.12 9.64 -4.72
CA HIS A 372 0.34 9.56 -3.49
C HIS A 372 1.19 9.31 -2.25
N ALA A 373 0.58 9.57 -1.09
CA ALA A 373 1.15 9.33 0.24
C ALA A 373 0.04 8.94 1.22
N VAL A 374 0.40 8.46 2.40
CA VAL A 374 -0.56 8.20 3.49
C VAL A 374 -0.17 9.03 4.70
N SER A 375 -1.02 9.98 5.08
CA SER A 375 -0.81 10.86 6.24
C SER A 375 -1.39 10.26 7.52
N ARG A 376 -0.86 10.70 8.67
CA ARG A 376 -1.40 10.38 9.98
C ARG A 376 -2.43 11.42 10.40
N PRO A 377 -3.51 11.02 11.10
CA PRO A 377 -4.42 11.97 11.73
C PRO A 377 -3.68 12.82 12.76
N LEU A 378 -3.87 14.15 12.70
CA LEU A 378 -3.26 15.05 13.66
C LEU A 378 -4.03 15.05 14.98
N GLY A 379 -3.30 15.04 16.10
CA GLY A 379 -3.92 15.10 17.42
C GLY A 379 -4.63 13.81 17.87
N LEU A 380 -4.52 12.72 17.12
CA LEU A 380 -5.17 11.43 17.39
C LEU A 380 -4.14 10.29 17.53
N PRO A 381 -3.29 10.31 18.58
CA PRO A 381 -2.15 9.39 18.70
C PRO A 381 -2.55 7.92 18.87
N ASN A 382 -3.80 7.64 19.23
CA ASN A 382 -4.30 6.29 19.49
C ASN A 382 -5.03 5.65 18.30
N ILE A 383 -5.01 6.30 17.13
CA ILE A 383 -5.65 5.78 15.93
C ILE A 383 -4.63 5.08 15.05
N SER A 384 -4.93 3.84 14.68
CA SER A 384 -4.26 3.08 13.64
C SER A 384 -5.13 3.04 12.37
N ARG A 385 -4.50 2.71 11.23
CA ARG A 385 -5.16 2.59 9.93
C ARG A 385 -4.84 1.22 9.34
N GLU A 386 -5.89 0.50 8.96
CA GLU A 386 -5.79 -0.81 8.36
C GLU A 386 -6.26 -0.74 6.89
N THR A 387 -5.57 -1.42 6.00
CA THR A 387 -5.96 -1.51 4.59
C THR A 387 -5.48 -2.81 3.98
N PHE A 388 -6.19 -3.26 2.96
CA PHE A 388 -5.77 -4.36 2.11
C PHE A 388 -5.57 -3.84 0.69
N VAL A 389 -4.45 -4.21 0.07
CA VAL A 389 -4.00 -3.66 -1.21
C VAL A 389 -3.56 -4.80 -2.12
N VAL A 390 -3.98 -4.74 -3.38
CA VAL A 390 -3.55 -5.67 -4.43
C VAL A 390 -2.86 -4.89 -5.54
N PHE A 391 -1.57 -5.16 -5.74
CA PHE A 391 -0.75 -4.56 -6.80
C PHE A 391 -0.75 -5.50 -8.00
N LEU A 392 -1.39 -5.08 -9.09
CA LEU A 392 -1.41 -5.80 -10.36
C LEU A 392 -0.16 -5.46 -11.16
N GLN A 393 0.57 -6.47 -11.56
CA GLN A 393 1.88 -6.32 -12.19
C GLN A 393 1.91 -7.10 -13.51
N PRO A 394 2.59 -6.60 -14.53
CA PRO A 394 2.84 -7.38 -15.72
C PRO A 394 3.79 -8.54 -15.41
N SER A 395 3.95 -9.45 -16.35
CA SER A 395 5.00 -10.48 -16.30
C SER A 395 6.37 -9.83 -16.05
N TRP A 396 7.21 -10.46 -15.24
CA TRP A 396 8.53 -9.94 -14.86
C TRP A 396 9.48 -9.74 -16.05
N ASP A 397 9.32 -10.53 -17.10
CA ASP A 397 10.07 -10.48 -18.36
C ASP A 397 9.44 -9.57 -19.43
N LYS A 398 8.26 -8.99 -19.16
CA LYS A 398 7.62 -8.03 -20.05
C LYS A 398 8.52 -6.83 -20.30
N THR A 399 8.92 -6.64 -21.54
CA THR A 399 9.66 -5.45 -21.98
C THR A 399 8.74 -4.24 -21.97
N LEU A 400 9.17 -3.15 -21.32
CA LEU A 400 8.43 -1.91 -21.26
C LEU A 400 8.79 -1.02 -22.46
N PRO A 401 7.81 -0.44 -23.17
CA PRO A 401 8.10 0.48 -24.28
C PRO A 401 8.75 1.76 -23.74
N PHE A 402 9.81 2.21 -24.43
CA PHE A 402 10.51 3.46 -24.11
C PHE A 402 10.12 4.60 -25.06
N SER A 403 9.85 4.27 -26.34
CA SER A 403 9.45 5.23 -27.36
C SER A 403 7.97 5.60 -27.23
N GLY A 404 7.68 6.87 -27.09
CA GLY A 404 6.32 7.41 -27.02
C GLY A 404 5.90 7.97 -25.66
N TYR A 405 6.69 7.78 -24.63
CA TYR A 405 6.49 8.45 -23.36
C TYR A 405 7.05 9.88 -23.45
N SER A 406 6.27 10.77 -24.03
CA SER A 406 6.49 12.22 -23.90
C SER A 406 5.79 12.62 -22.59
N SER A 407 6.60 12.82 -21.55
CA SER A 407 6.07 13.23 -20.25
C SER A 407 5.56 14.67 -20.36
N ALA A 408 4.27 14.82 -20.61
CA ALA A 408 3.60 16.12 -20.40
C ALA A 408 3.79 16.63 -18.95
N ASP A 409 4.11 15.73 -18.02
CA ASP A 409 4.38 16.08 -16.62
C ASP A 409 5.83 16.56 -16.37
N GLU A 410 6.81 16.28 -17.24
CA GLU A 410 8.19 16.78 -17.11
C GLU A 410 8.37 18.18 -17.70
N ASP A 411 7.59 18.54 -18.74
CA ASP A 411 7.58 19.92 -19.27
C ASP A 411 6.95 20.92 -18.29
N GLU A 412 6.02 20.47 -17.44
CA GLU A 412 5.52 21.30 -16.33
C GLU A 412 6.54 21.55 -15.22
N SER A 413 7.59 20.70 -15.12
CA SER A 413 8.60 20.83 -14.04
C SER A 413 9.85 21.61 -14.44
N SER A 414 10.21 21.72 -15.72
CA SER A 414 11.47 22.32 -16.12
C SER A 414 11.38 23.69 -16.82
N ASP A 415 10.42 23.94 -17.70
CA ASP A 415 10.46 25.14 -18.55
C ASP A 415 9.57 26.31 -18.09
N HIS A 416 8.60 26.08 -17.20
CA HIS A 416 7.78 27.19 -16.65
C HIS A 416 8.21 27.69 -15.27
N MET A 417 9.30 27.19 -14.71
CA MET A 417 9.78 27.66 -13.42
C MET A 417 10.42 29.05 -13.47
N GLU A 418 10.93 29.52 -14.61
CA GLU A 418 11.57 30.82 -14.71
C GLU A 418 10.64 31.99 -15.09
N SER A 419 9.51 31.73 -15.76
CA SER A 419 8.66 32.83 -16.27
C SER A 419 7.48 33.24 -15.36
N ALA A 420 7.17 32.47 -14.30
CA ALA A 420 6.05 32.78 -13.40
C ALA A 420 6.42 33.66 -12.19
N PHE A 421 7.62 34.20 -12.15
CA PHE A 421 8.15 34.94 -10.99
C PHE A 421 7.86 36.46 -10.98
N THR A 422 6.98 36.94 -11.87
CA THR A 422 6.58 38.38 -11.88
C THR A 422 5.08 38.47 -11.74
N GLY A 423 4.55 38.25 -10.53
CA GLY A 423 3.15 38.48 -10.23
C GLY A 423 2.91 38.50 -8.73
N ASP A 424 2.52 39.68 -8.19
CA ASP A 424 2.03 39.91 -6.83
C ASP A 424 0.79 39.02 -6.56
N GLY A 425 1.00 37.82 -6.02
CA GLY A 425 -0.06 36.92 -5.52
C GLY A 425 -0.12 36.91 -4.00
N PRO A 426 -1.26 36.63 -3.35
CA PRO A 426 -1.42 36.70 -1.91
C PRO A 426 -0.47 35.71 -1.18
N ALA A 427 0.04 36.13 -0.04
CA ALA A 427 1.11 35.50 0.77
C ALA A 427 0.91 34.03 1.23
N GLY A 428 -0.23 33.37 0.92
CA GLY A 428 -0.48 31.95 1.19
C GLY A 428 0.15 31.00 0.15
N SER A 429 0.51 31.47 -1.02
CA SER A 429 1.00 30.69 -2.16
C SER A 429 2.46 30.21 -2.00
N CYS A 430 3.27 30.88 -1.17
CA CYS A 430 4.70 30.58 -1.07
C CYS A 430 5.00 29.28 -0.30
N SER A 431 4.23 28.92 0.71
CA SER A 431 4.48 27.71 1.54
C SER A 431 4.06 26.42 0.84
N GLU A 432 2.95 26.45 0.10
CA GLU A 432 2.48 25.29 -0.70
C GLU A 432 3.43 24.99 -1.85
N HIS A 433 3.91 26.02 -2.54
CA HIS A 433 4.88 25.86 -3.64
C HIS A 433 6.20 25.24 -3.15
N THR A 434 6.69 25.66 -1.97
CA THR A 434 7.91 25.08 -1.38
C THR A 434 7.70 23.60 -1.01
N LEU A 435 6.56 23.26 -0.42
CA LEU A 435 6.21 21.89 -0.07
C LEU A 435 6.14 20.99 -1.31
N MET A 436 5.53 21.46 -2.39
CA MET A 436 5.45 20.75 -3.66
C MET A 436 6.83 20.49 -4.26
N GLN A 437 7.72 21.50 -4.25
CA GLN A 437 9.09 21.32 -4.72
C GLN A 437 9.86 20.28 -3.90
N GLU A 438 9.66 20.25 -2.58
CA GLU A 438 10.29 19.27 -1.71
C GLU A 438 9.78 17.84 -1.97
N ILE A 439 8.49 17.67 -2.26
CA ILE A 439 7.93 16.38 -2.67
C ILE A 439 8.58 15.92 -3.97
N LEU A 440 8.54 16.77 -5.01
CA LEU A 440 9.08 16.44 -6.33
C LEU A 440 10.58 16.16 -6.32
N LYS A 441 11.36 16.84 -5.48
CA LYS A 441 12.80 16.54 -5.30
C LYS A 441 13.06 15.13 -4.76
N LYS A 442 12.14 14.56 -3.99
CA LYS A 442 12.25 13.20 -3.44
C LYS A 442 11.84 12.12 -4.45
N ILE A 443 11.09 12.47 -5.48
CA ILE A 443 10.59 11.54 -6.48
C ILE A 443 11.62 11.38 -7.61
N PRO A 444 12.21 10.19 -7.82
CA PRO A 444 13.15 9.98 -8.89
C PRO A 444 12.45 10.07 -10.25
N PRO A 445 12.90 10.93 -11.17
CA PRO A 445 12.29 11.06 -12.49
C PRO A 445 12.20 9.71 -13.23
N LEU A 446 11.10 9.47 -13.95
CA LEU A 446 10.89 8.21 -14.67
C LEU A 446 12.04 7.92 -15.67
N ARG A 447 12.49 8.93 -16.42
CA ARG A 447 13.63 8.81 -17.37
C ARG A 447 14.94 8.38 -16.72
N SER A 448 15.11 8.62 -15.42
CA SER A 448 16.29 8.13 -14.67
C SER A 448 16.21 6.65 -14.31
N ARG A 449 15.02 6.05 -14.40
CA ARG A 449 14.70 4.68 -13.96
C ARG A 449 14.31 3.75 -15.11
N LEU A 450 13.70 4.27 -16.17
CA LEU A 450 13.30 3.53 -17.38
C LEU A 450 14.34 3.72 -18.47
N LYS A 451 14.70 2.64 -19.17
CA LYS A 451 15.62 2.62 -20.31
C LYS A 451 15.04 1.76 -21.42
N GLU A 452 15.50 1.98 -22.65
CA GLU A 452 15.11 1.18 -23.80
C GLU A 452 15.44 -0.30 -23.59
N GLY A 453 14.49 -1.18 -23.94
CA GLY A 453 14.65 -2.62 -23.82
C GLY A 453 14.58 -3.16 -22.39
N MET A 454 14.29 -2.31 -21.39
CA MET A 454 14.22 -2.71 -19.99
C MET A 454 12.98 -3.57 -19.73
N THR A 455 13.18 -4.68 -19.00
CA THR A 455 12.09 -5.51 -18.52
C THR A 455 11.41 -4.89 -17.29
N PHE A 456 10.18 -5.32 -17.01
CA PHE A 456 9.47 -4.88 -15.79
C PHE A 456 10.24 -5.25 -14.51
N ALA A 457 10.91 -6.42 -14.48
CA ALA A 457 11.74 -6.81 -13.34
C ALA A 457 12.91 -5.83 -13.10
N GLU A 458 13.54 -5.36 -14.14
CA GLU A 458 14.64 -4.39 -14.05
C GLU A 458 14.13 -3.01 -13.63
N PHE A 459 13.01 -2.58 -14.22
CA PHE A 459 12.34 -1.33 -13.85
C PHE A 459 11.91 -1.31 -12.38
N SER A 460 11.27 -2.37 -11.91
CA SER A 460 10.85 -2.55 -10.51
C SER A 460 12.04 -2.47 -9.54
N ARG A 461 13.14 -3.18 -9.84
CA ARG A 461 14.38 -3.14 -9.05
C ARG A 461 15.00 -1.76 -9.02
N GLN A 462 15.08 -1.10 -10.17
CA GLN A 462 15.66 0.24 -10.29
C GLN A 462 14.82 1.27 -9.52
N THR A 463 13.50 1.18 -9.61
CA THR A 463 12.55 2.03 -8.88
C THR A 463 12.70 1.84 -7.38
N THR A 464 12.65 0.60 -6.90
CA THR A 464 12.82 0.28 -5.47
C THR A 464 14.17 0.78 -4.93
N LYS A 465 15.25 0.60 -5.68
CA LYS A 465 16.59 1.08 -5.30
C LYS A 465 16.63 2.62 -5.19
N ARG A 466 15.98 3.33 -6.09
CA ARG A 466 15.95 4.80 -6.09
C ARG A 466 15.10 5.38 -4.97
N TYR A 467 13.94 4.78 -4.67
CA TYR A 467 13.08 5.23 -3.59
C TYR A 467 13.64 4.91 -2.20
N TYR A 468 14.26 3.73 -2.03
CA TYR A 468 14.63 3.23 -0.69
C TYR A 468 16.15 3.10 -0.47
N GLY A 469 16.96 3.70 -1.35
CA GLY A 469 18.41 3.83 -1.12
C GLY A 469 19.20 2.53 -1.04
N GLY A 470 18.84 1.50 -1.80
CA GLY A 470 19.57 0.23 -1.84
C GLY A 470 19.42 -0.67 -0.60
N GLY A 471 18.76 -0.19 0.46
CA GLY A 471 18.40 -0.98 1.65
C GLY A 471 17.04 -1.67 1.52
N GLY A 472 16.38 -1.58 0.39
CA GLY A 472 15.15 -2.29 0.09
C GLY A 472 15.42 -3.78 0.02
N ILE A 473 14.65 -4.55 0.77
CA ILE A 473 14.72 -6.00 0.86
C ILE A 473 14.62 -6.57 -0.55
N GLN A 474 15.73 -7.17 -1.02
CA GLN A 474 15.68 -8.07 -2.17
C GLN A 474 14.70 -9.19 -1.81
N GLN A 475 13.57 -9.23 -2.47
CA GLN A 475 12.75 -10.41 -2.46
C GLN A 475 13.41 -11.43 -3.36
N ASN A 476 13.97 -12.47 -2.74
CA ASN A 476 14.30 -13.69 -3.44
C ASN A 476 13.00 -14.28 -3.98
N SER A 477 13.04 -14.53 -5.28
CA SER A 477 12.06 -15.27 -6.09
C SER A 477 11.67 -16.60 -5.46
#